data_48e0f7cc2423439292e198123feb2668
#
_entry.id   48e0f7cc2423439292e198123feb2668
#
_cell.length_a   1.000
_cell.length_b   1.000
_cell.length_c   1.000
_cell.angle_alpha   90.00
_cell.angle_beta   90.00
_cell.angle_gamma   90.00
#
_symmetry.space_group_name_H-M   'P 1'
#
loop_
_entity.id
_entity.type
_entity.pdbx_description
1 polymer ?
#
loop_
_entity_poly.entity_id
_entity_poly.type
_entity_poly.pdbx_seq_one_letter_code
_entity_poly.pdbx_strand_id
1 'polypeptide(L)'
;MEELETKKYAGIDLGRTSVQFSIYREGQEEMTEESFPLSEEEQKEYIESGMRQVERYMETGGLRWPDFQAVHFSMEDASEENRSKLKSAVSEELRKLHGVKVITHFRAFAEYVFHQERIMWDRNTLLLDYHDNQLSYVLIDQIRRSKQKAYRALQQRIDLNEYRVAAVSYTHLRAHETCA
;
A
#
# COMPACT_ATOMS: atom_id res chain seq x y z
N MET A 1 21.34 31.33 -5.46
CA MET A 1 21.27 29.84 -5.58
C MET A 1 19.86 29.51 -5.17
N GLU A 2 18.99 29.20 -6.15
CA GLU A 2 17.68 28.65 -5.83
C GLU A 2 17.92 27.29 -5.18
N GLU A 3 17.51 27.14 -3.93
CA GLU A 3 17.38 25.78 -3.33
C GLU A 3 16.40 25.01 -4.22
N LEU A 4 16.89 24.01 -4.91
CA LEU A 4 16.05 23.05 -5.62
C LEU A 4 15.12 22.43 -4.57
N GLU A 5 13.85 22.84 -4.58
CA GLU A 5 12.83 22.29 -3.68
C GLU A 5 12.80 20.76 -3.87
N THR A 6 13.24 20.03 -2.86
CA THR A 6 13.27 18.57 -2.89
C THR A 6 11.84 18.05 -2.97
N LYS A 7 11.50 17.35 -4.06
CA LYS A 7 10.16 16.79 -4.23
C LYS A 7 9.87 15.77 -3.14
N LYS A 8 8.68 15.87 -2.56
CA LYS A 8 8.18 14.95 -1.53
C LYS A 8 7.04 14.11 -2.10
N TYR A 9 7.01 12.87 -1.69
CA TYR A 9 5.96 11.90 -2.04
C TYR A 9 5.45 11.26 -0.77
N ALA A 10 4.14 11.03 -0.67
CA ALA A 10 3.54 10.36 0.47
C ALA A 10 2.93 9.02 0.08
N GLY A 11 3.12 8.02 0.93
CA GLY A 11 2.42 6.74 0.93
C GLY A 11 1.56 6.61 2.16
N ILE A 12 0.31 6.23 2.01
CA ILE A 12 -0.62 6.01 3.11
C ILE A 12 -1.25 4.63 2.93
N ASP A 13 -0.95 3.73 3.87
CA ASP A 13 -1.57 2.43 3.92
C ASP A 13 -2.68 2.42 4.97
N LEU A 14 -3.93 2.31 4.50
CA LEU A 14 -5.13 2.29 5.32
C LEU A 14 -5.50 0.85 5.66
N GLY A 15 -4.87 0.29 6.68
CA GLY A 15 -5.21 -1.01 7.23
C GLY A 15 -6.33 -0.92 8.26
N ARG A 16 -7.00 -2.04 8.52
CA ARG A 16 -8.11 -2.11 9.49
C ARG A 16 -7.63 -1.95 10.93
N THR A 17 -6.44 -2.40 11.25
CA THR A 17 -5.88 -2.39 12.61
C THR A 17 -4.91 -1.26 12.85
N SER A 18 -4.32 -0.73 11.79
CA SER A 18 -3.37 0.38 11.86
C SER A 18 -3.32 1.13 10.54
N VAL A 19 -2.89 2.38 10.62
CA VAL A 19 -2.55 3.18 9.45
C VAL A 19 -1.04 3.40 9.44
N GLN A 20 -0.42 3.27 8.26
CA GLN A 20 0.98 3.60 8.05
C GLN A 20 1.08 4.82 7.15
N PHE A 21 1.96 5.74 7.51
CA PHE A 21 2.23 6.95 6.75
C PHE A 21 3.73 7.03 6.47
N SER A 22 4.09 7.12 5.21
CA SER A 22 5.47 7.20 4.76
C SER A 22 5.71 8.45 3.92
N ILE A 23 6.87 9.06 4.10
CA ILE A 23 7.32 10.24 3.34
C ILE A 23 8.65 9.92 2.68
N TYR A 24 8.67 9.93 1.37
CA TYR A 24 9.88 9.87 0.57
C TYR A 24 10.26 11.27 0.06
N ARG A 25 11.55 11.61 0.16
CA ARG A 25 12.14 12.84 -0.40
C ARG A 25 13.12 12.47 -1.51
N GLU A 26 12.95 13.07 -2.67
CA GLU A 26 13.82 12.81 -3.82
C GLU A 26 15.28 13.07 -3.46
N GLY A 27 16.17 12.10 -3.75
CA GLY A 27 17.58 12.18 -3.43
C GLY A 27 17.98 11.81 -1.99
N GLN A 28 17.04 11.38 -1.15
CA GLN A 28 17.32 10.81 0.15
C GLN A 28 17.21 9.28 0.10
N GLU A 29 18.13 8.58 0.76
CA GLU A 29 18.10 7.10 0.84
C GLU A 29 17.08 6.61 1.88
N GLU A 30 16.83 7.42 2.93
CA GLU A 30 15.94 7.07 4.01
C GLU A 30 14.54 7.67 3.79
N MET A 31 13.54 6.86 4.10
CA MET A 31 12.13 7.24 4.12
C MET A 31 11.69 7.45 5.57
N THR A 32 10.88 8.47 5.82
CA THR A 32 10.25 8.65 7.13
C THR A 32 9.00 7.79 7.16
N GLU A 33 8.84 6.95 8.19
CA GLU A 33 7.69 6.07 8.37
C GLU A 33 7.11 6.24 9.77
N GLU A 34 5.78 6.31 9.84
CA GLU A 34 5.02 6.36 11.07
C GLU A 34 3.85 5.38 11.01
N SER A 35 3.53 4.76 12.14
CA SER A 35 2.44 3.81 12.25
C SER A 35 1.50 4.20 13.39
N PHE A 36 0.20 4.26 13.10
CA PHE A 36 -0.85 4.64 14.03
C PHE A 36 -1.79 3.46 14.24
N PRO A 37 -1.74 2.78 15.40
CA PRO A 37 -2.68 1.72 15.72
C PRO A 37 -4.09 2.31 15.88
N LEU A 38 -5.10 1.58 15.42
CA LEU A 38 -6.50 1.91 15.56
C LEU A 38 -7.13 1.12 16.71
N SER A 39 -7.85 1.78 17.59
CA SER A 39 -8.66 1.14 18.63
C SER A 39 -9.80 0.33 18.00
N GLU A 40 -10.41 -0.60 18.73
CA GLU A 40 -11.52 -1.42 18.25
C GLU A 40 -12.70 -0.57 17.69
N GLU A 41 -12.95 0.60 18.27
CA GLU A 41 -13.98 1.51 17.79
C GLU A 41 -13.58 2.19 16.48
N GLU A 42 -12.31 2.61 16.37
CA GLU A 42 -11.76 3.23 15.15
C GLU A 42 -11.68 2.25 13.97
N GLN A 43 -11.52 0.96 14.24
CA GLN A 43 -11.48 -0.09 13.21
C GLN A 43 -12.80 -0.22 12.43
N LYS A 44 -13.94 0.17 13.03
CA LYS A 44 -15.25 0.15 12.36
C LYS A 44 -15.32 1.15 11.22
N GLU A 45 -14.61 2.26 11.35
CA GLU A 45 -14.50 3.35 10.38
C GLU A 45 -13.01 3.60 10.06
N TYR A 46 -12.28 2.54 9.72
CA TYR A 46 -10.81 2.58 9.62
C TYR A 46 -10.28 3.59 8.62
N ILE A 47 -11.01 3.86 7.53
CA ILE A 47 -10.61 4.84 6.51
C ILE A 47 -10.65 6.26 7.09
N GLU A 48 -11.78 6.62 7.68
CA GLU A 48 -11.98 7.95 8.26
C GLU A 48 -11.09 8.16 9.48
N SER A 49 -10.98 7.13 10.32
CA SER A 49 -10.15 7.17 11.53
C SER A 49 -8.67 7.25 11.17
N GLY A 50 -8.24 6.47 10.18
CA GLY A 50 -6.89 6.50 9.67
C GLY A 50 -6.52 7.86 9.11
N MET A 51 -7.38 8.45 8.31
CA MET A 51 -7.15 9.79 7.76
C MET A 51 -7.05 10.85 8.85
N ARG A 52 -7.88 10.78 9.90
CA ARG A 52 -7.77 11.69 11.06
C ARG A 52 -6.41 11.58 11.76
N GLN A 53 -5.87 10.37 11.90
CA GLN A 53 -4.53 10.17 12.50
C GLN A 53 -3.43 10.78 11.63
N VAL A 54 -3.47 10.55 10.32
CA VAL A 54 -2.50 11.12 9.37
C VAL A 54 -2.56 12.66 9.38
N GLU A 55 -3.74 13.25 9.29
CA GLU A 55 -3.90 14.70 9.28
C GLU A 55 -3.40 15.33 10.59
N ARG A 56 -3.70 14.73 11.74
CA ARG A 56 -3.17 15.17 13.04
C ARG A 56 -1.64 15.13 13.08
N TYR A 57 -1.04 14.06 12.56
CA TYR A 57 0.42 13.95 12.48
C TYR A 57 1.01 15.04 11.58
N MET A 58 0.41 15.27 10.43
CA MET A 58 0.86 16.31 9.50
C MET A 58 0.77 17.71 10.12
N GLU A 59 -0.36 18.04 10.77
CA GLU A 59 -0.54 19.32 11.47
C GLU A 59 0.53 19.53 12.54
N THR A 60 0.78 18.49 13.35
CA THR A 60 1.80 18.54 14.43
C THR A 60 3.21 18.72 13.85
N GLY A 61 3.50 18.10 12.71
CA GLY A 61 4.77 18.15 12.01
C GLY A 61 4.93 19.39 11.09
N GLY A 62 3.92 20.25 10.99
CA GLY A 62 3.92 21.41 10.09
C GLY A 62 3.94 21.03 8.60
N LEU A 63 3.44 19.85 8.25
CA LEU A 63 3.34 19.35 6.90
C LEU A 63 1.98 19.72 6.28
N ARG A 64 1.97 19.97 4.97
CA ARG A 64 0.72 20.29 4.24
C ARG A 64 0.65 19.47 2.96
N TRP A 65 -0.54 19.12 2.53
CA TRP A 65 -0.76 18.33 1.29
C TRP A 65 -0.13 18.96 0.05
N PRO A 66 -0.18 20.29 -0.16
CA PRO A 66 0.46 20.92 -1.31
C PRO A 66 1.99 20.77 -1.36
N ASP A 67 2.62 20.40 -0.25
CA ASP A 67 4.07 20.18 -0.20
C ASP A 67 4.47 18.84 -0.88
N PHE A 68 3.51 17.98 -1.23
CA PHE A 68 3.74 16.68 -1.87
C PHE A 68 3.47 16.75 -3.37
N GLN A 69 4.37 16.14 -4.14
CA GLN A 69 4.22 15.96 -5.59
C GLN A 69 3.15 14.91 -5.92
N ALA A 70 3.06 13.87 -5.11
CA ALA A 70 2.03 12.83 -5.23
C ALA A 70 1.75 12.17 -3.88
N VAL A 71 0.52 11.66 -3.73
CA VAL A 71 0.06 10.90 -2.57
C VAL A 71 -0.59 9.61 -3.06
N HIS A 72 -0.03 8.47 -2.64
CA HIS A 72 -0.56 7.16 -2.98
C HIS A 72 -1.21 6.52 -1.76
N PHE A 73 -2.42 6.04 -1.93
CA PHE A 73 -3.15 5.28 -0.93
C PHE A 73 -3.14 3.80 -1.30
N SER A 74 -2.90 2.95 -0.31
CA SER A 74 -3.23 1.53 -0.37
C SER A 74 -4.30 1.18 0.67
N MET A 75 -5.18 0.25 0.33
CA MET A 75 -6.22 -0.27 1.20
C MET A 75 -6.53 -1.71 0.81
N GLU A 76 -7.09 -2.47 1.76
CA GLU A 76 -7.43 -3.89 1.53
C GLU A 76 -8.35 -4.06 0.32
N ASP A 77 -9.41 -3.25 0.26
CA ASP A 77 -10.38 -3.24 -0.82
C ASP A 77 -10.56 -1.83 -1.37
N ALA A 78 -10.13 -1.63 -2.61
CA ALA A 78 -10.26 -0.36 -3.33
C ALA A 78 -11.56 -0.27 -4.14
N SER A 79 -12.67 -0.83 -3.62
CA SER A 79 -14.02 -0.72 -4.19
C SER A 79 -14.49 0.73 -4.31
N GLU A 80 -15.51 0.97 -5.14
CA GLU A 80 -16.09 2.31 -5.29
C GLU A 80 -16.65 2.85 -3.97
N GLU A 81 -17.18 1.99 -3.10
CA GLU A 81 -17.66 2.38 -1.77
C GLU A 81 -16.50 2.92 -0.92
N ASN A 82 -15.40 2.17 -0.79
CA ASN A 82 -14.25 2.56 0.00
C ASN A 82 -13.53 3.79 -0.59
N ARG A 83 -13.45 3.89 -1.92
CA ARG A 83 -12.96 5.09 -2.60
C ARG A 83 -13.82 6.31 -2.30
N SER A 84 -15.14 6.14 -2.23
CA SER A 84 -16.07 7.22 -1.88
C SER A 84 -15.91 7.65 -0.42
N LYS A 85 -15.75 6.69 0.51
CA LYS A 85 -15.44 6.97 1.93
C LYS A 85 -14.14 7.75 2.06
N LEU A 86 -13.08 7.28 1.40
CA LEU A 86 -11.80 7.99 1.38
C LEU A 86 -11.94 9.41 0.82
N LYS A 87 -12.64 9.57 -0.30
CA LYS A 87 -12.90 10.89 -0.89
C LYS A 87 -13.64 11.83 0.05
N SER A 88 -14.50 11.30 0.89
CA SER A 88 -15.22 12.09 1.91
C SER A 88 -14.33 12.43 3.12
N ALA A 89 -13.44 11.52 3.48
CA ALA A 89 -12.53 11.67 4.64
C ALA A 89 -11.34 12.61 4.38
N VAL A 90 -10.90 12.77 3.13
CA VAL A 90 -9.75 13.61 2.79
C VAL A 90 -10.11 15.10 2.74
N SER A 91 -9.16 15.94 3.09
CA SER A 91 -9.28 17.40 3.02
C SER A 91 -9.45 17.91 1.58
N GLU A 92 -9.97 19.13 1.45
CA GLU A 92 -10.14 19.76 0.13
C GLU A 92 -8.81 20.01 -0.57
N GLU A 93 -7.76 20.29 0.17
CA GLU A 93 -6.40 20.47 -0.37
C GLU A 93 -5.89 19.19 -1.04
N LEU A 94 -6.07 18.03 -0.36
CA LEU A 94 -5.67 16.74 -0.90
C LEU A 94 -6.49 16.36 -2.14
N ARG A 95 -7.79 16.68 -2.17
CA ARG A 95 -8.64 16.45 -3.36
C ARG A 95 -8.19 17.21 -4.61
N LYS A 96 -7.54 18.36 -4.43
CA LYS A 96 -7.04 19.19 -5.53
C LYS A 96 -5.67 18.74 -6.05
N LEU A 97 -5.02 17.83 -5.35
CA LEU A 97 -3.71 17.32 -5.73
C LEU A 97 -3.83 16.40 -6.98
N HIS A 98 -3.10 16.70 -8.03
CA HIS A 98 -3.15 15.91 -9.28
C HIS A 98 -2.54 14.52 -9.19
N GLY A 99 -1.63 14.30 -8.25
CA GLY A 99 -0.86 13.06 -8.08
C GLY A 99 -1.48 12.04 -7.13
N VAL A 100 -2.81 12.08 -6.88
CA VAL A 100 -3.46 11.13 -5.97
C VAL A 100 -3.79 9.82 -6.67
N LYS A 101 -3.34 8.69 -6.09
CA LYS A 101 -3.62 7.34 -6.59
C LYS A 101 -4.14 6.46 -5.46
N VAL A 102 -5.13 5.62 -5.76
CA VAL A 102 -5.68 4.64 -4.81
C VAL A 102 -5.59 3.25 -5.42
N ILE A 103 -4.91 2.34 -4.75
CA ILE A 103 -4.70 0.95 -5.19
C ILE A 103 -5.03 -0.02 -4.06
N THR A 104 -5.15 -1.32 -4.37
CA THR A 104 -5.25 -2.32 -3.32
C THR A 104 -3.89 -2.50 -2.62
N HIS A 105 -3.93 -2.91 -1.36
CA HIS A 105 -2.74 -3.22 -0.58
C HIS A 105 -1.86 -4.26 -1.29
N PHE A 106 -2.46 -5.35 -1.75
CA PHE A 106 -1.75 -6.39 -2.49
C PHE A 106 -1.07 -5.87 -3.78
N ARG A 107 -1.72 -4.94 -4.48
CA ARG A 107 -1.11 -4.31 -5.66
C ARG A 107 0.10 -3.45 -5.30
N ALA A 108 0.04 -2.68 -4.21
CA ALA A 108 1.17 -1.90 -3.72
C ALA A 108 2.36 -2.82 -3.38
N PHE A 109 2.09 -3.92 -2.66
CA PHE A 109 3.08 -4.94 -2.35
C PHE A 109 3.70 -5.56 -3.61
N ALA A 110 2.89 -5.98 -4.57
CA ALA A 110 3.40 -6.59 -5.80
C ALA A 110 4.24 -5.61 -6.63
N GLU A 111 3.84 -4.34 -6.71
CA GLU A 111 4.63 -3.29 -7.37
C GLU A 111 5.98 -3.10 -6.67
N TYR A 112 6.00 -3.07 -5.33
CA TYR A 112 7.24 -2.99 -4.54
C TYR A 112 8.16 -4.18 -4.83
N VAL A 113 7.65 -5.42 -4.69
CA VAL A 113 8.42 -6.64 -4.93
C VAL A 113 8.97 -6.68 -6.35
N PHE A 114 8.18 -6.27 -7.34
CA PHE A 114 8.60 -6.24 -8.74
C PHE A 114 9.79 -5.30 -9.00
N HIS A 115 9.87 -4.20 -8.27
CA HIS A 115 10.95 -3.23 -8.42
C HIS A 115 12.24 -3.61 -7.67
N GLN A 116 12.23 -4.68 -6.87
CA GLN A 116 13.45 -5.19 -6.24
C GLN A 116 14.41 -5.79 -7.29
N GLU A 117 15.68 -5.36 -7.28
CA GLU A 117 16.66 -5.80 -8.27
C GLU A 117 17.07 -7.26 -8.14
N ARG A 118 16.90 -7.84 -6.94
CA ARG A 118 17.37 -9.20 -6.60
C ARG A 118 16.42 -10.32 -6.98
N ILE A 119 15.23 -10.00 -7.50
CA ILE A 119 14.21 -11.01 -7.80
C ILE A 119 14.38 -11.52 -9.22
N MET A 120 14.51 -12.84 -9.34
CA MET A 120 14.60 -13.53 -10.63
C MET A 120 13.18 -13.83 -11.14
N TRP A 121 12.76 -13.07 -12.15
CA TRP A 121 11.45 -13.18 -12.78
C TRP A 121 11.37 -14.17 -13.96
N ASP A 122 12.38 -15.04 -14.11
CA ASP A 122 12.47 -16.03 -15.18
C ASP A 122 11.78 -17.37 -14.85
N ARG A 123 11.27 -17.51 -13.63
CA ARG A 123 10.61 -18.71 -13.12
C ARG A 123 9.18 -18.40 -12.67
N ASN A 124 8.40 -19.47 -12.44
CA ASN A 124 7.12 -19.32 -11.77
C ASN A 124 7.32 -18.73 -10.38
N THR A 125 6.65 -17.63 -10.10
CA THR A 125 6.78 -16.90 -8.86
C THR A 125 5.41 -16.83 -8.19
N LEU A 126 5.33 -17.27 -6.93
CA LEU A 126 4.15 -17.10 -6.09
C LEU A 126 4.39 -15.89 -5.18
N LEU A 127 3.57 -14.84 -5.35
CA LEU A 127 3.53 -13.73 -4.41
C LEU A 127 2.49 -14.03 -3.35
N LEU A 128 2.91 -13.91 -2.09
CA LEU A 128 2.05 -14.06 -0.91
C LEU A 128 2.15 -12.77 -0.09
N ASP A 129 1.00 -12.24 0.30
CA ASP A 129 0.90 -11.10 1.20
C ASP A 129 -0.09 -11.43 2.32
N TYR A 130 0.37 -11.33 3.56
CA TYR A 130 -0.46 -11.53 4.74
C TYR A 130 -0.61 -10.22 5.49
N HIS A 131 -1.79 -9.64 5.40
CA HIS A 131 -2.12 -8.35 5.99
C HIS A 131 -3.54 -8.37 6.56
N ASP A 132 -3.75 -7.73 7.72
CA ASP A 132 -5.05 -7.59 8.39
C ASP A 132 -5.83 -8.92 8.52
N ASN A 133 -5.14 -10.00 8.89
CA ASN A 133 -5.70 -11.36 8.99
C ASN A 133 -6.23 -11.93 7.66
N GLN A 134 -5.78 -11.42 6.54
CA GLN A 134 -6.07 -11.94 5.21
C GLN A 134 -4.80 -12.36 4.49
N LEU A 135 -4.89 -13.42 3.72
CA LEU A 135 -3.85 -13.88 2.83
C LEU A 135 -4.27 -13.60 1.39
N SER A 136 -3.52 -12.75 0.71
CA SER A 136 -3.66 -12.50 -0.72
C SER A 136 -2.53 -13.20 -1.46
N TYR A 137 -2.81 -13.76 -2.63
CA TYR A 137 -1.77 -14.41 -3.41
C TYR A 137 -2.01 -14.29 -4.92
N VAL A 138 -0.93 -14.36 -5.68
CA VAL A 138 -0.96 -14.50 -7.14
C VAL A 138 0.18 -15.38 -7.62
N LEU A 139 -0.11 -16.30 -8.53
CA LEU A 139 0.89 -17.09 -9.23
C LEU A 139 1.23 -16.41 -10.55
N ILE A 140 2.50 -16.08 -10.74
CA ILE A 140 3.04 -15.48 -11.95
C ILE A 140 3.82 -16.54 -12.70
N ASP A 141 3.25 -17.04 -13.81
CA ASP A 141 3.87 -18.06 -14.64
C ASP A 141 4.89 -17.45 -15.61
N GLN A 142 6.10 -18.00 -15.62
CA GLN A 142 7.14 -17.81 -16.64
C GLN A 142 7.22 -16.42 -17.28
N ILE A 143 7.67 -15.42 -16.55
CA ILE A 143 7.95 -14.11 -17.15
C ILE A 143 9.33 -14.10 -17.79
N ARG A 144 9.47 -14.68 -18.97
CA ARG A 144 10.68 -14.61 -19.82
C ARG A 144 10.70 -13.34 -20.68
N ARG A 145 10.51 -12.18 -20.09
CA ARG A 145 10.37 -10.92 -20.86
C ARG A 145 11.27 -9.84 -20.30
N SER A 146 11.49 -8.78 -21.10
CA SER A 146 12.15 -7.59 -20.57
C SER A 146 11.41 -7.07 -19.33
N LYS A 147 12.15 -6.47 -18.38
CA LYS A 147 11.61 -5.93 -17.11
C LYS A 147 10.32 -5.14 -17.31
N GLN A 148 10.26 -4.30 -18.34
CA GLN A 148 9.08 -3.46 -18.62
C GLN A 148 7.86 -4.27 -19.11
N LYS A 149 8.08 -5.32 -19.94
CA LYS A 149 6.99 -6.19 -20.40
C LYS A 149 6.49 -7.10 -19.29
N ALA A 150 7.37 -7.56 -18.41
CA ALA A 150 7.03 -8.33 -17.23
C ALA A 150 6.17 -7.51 -16.25
N TYR A 151 6.52 -6.25 -16.00
CA TYR A 151 5.76 -5.36 -15.15
C TYR A 151 4.31 -5.16 -15.65
N ARG A 152 4.12 -4.93 -16.94
CA ARG A 152 2.77 -4.80 -17.54
C ARG A 152 1.95 -6.09 -17.41
N ALA A 153 2.57 -7.25 -17.62
CA ALA A 153 1.90 -8.53 -17.47
C ALA A 153 1.51 -8.79 -15.99
N LEU A 154 2.36 -8.40 -15.05
CA LEU A 154 2.08 -8.48 -13.62
C LEU A 154 0.87 -7.62 -13.23
N GLN A 155 0.84 -6.36 -13.65
CA GLN A 155 -0.30 -5.46 -13.38
C GLN A 155 -1.63 -6.06 -13.87
N GLN A 156 -1.66 -6.58 -15.09
CA GLN A 156 -2.86 -7.22 -15.63
C GLN A 156 -3.30 -8.44 -14.83
N ARG A 157 -2.35 -9.27 -14.36
CA ARG A 157 -2.66 -10.46 -13.56
C ARG A 157 -3.16 -10.13 -12.18
N ILE A 158 -2.60 -9.13 -11.52
CA ILE A 158 -3.08 -8.67 -10.20
C ILE A 158 -4.51 -8.17 -10.31
N ASP A 159 -4.82 -7.38 -11.32
CA ASP A 159 -6.15 -6.83 -11.52
C ASP A 159 -7.21 -7.93 -11.82
N LEU A 160 -6.81 -9.05 -12.43
CA LEU A 160 -7.71 -10.13 -12.86
C LEU A 160 -7.78 -11.31 -11.90
N ASN A 161 -6.71 -11.59 -11.14
CA ASN A 161 -6.51 -12.84 -10.41
C ASN A 161 -6.01 -12.61 -8.98
N GLU A 162 -6.41 -11.52 -8.34
CA GLU A 162 -6.17 -11.34 -6.90
C GLU A 162 -7.11 -12.26 -6.12
N TYR A 163 -6.53 -13.21 -5.38
CA TYR A 163 -7.27 -14.11 -4.51
C TYR A 163 -7.04 -13.73 -3.05
N ARG A 164 -8.12 -13.62 -2.29
CA ARG A 164 -8.07 -13.33 -0.86
C ARG A 164 -8.66 -14.50 -0.08
N VAL A 165 -7.93 -14.94 0.90
CA VAL A 165 -8.38 -16.00 1.82
C VAL A 165 -8.29 -15.44 3.24
N ALA A 166 -9.40 -15.51 3.97
CA ALA A 166 -9.37 -15.16 5.39
C ALA A 166 -8.39 -16.08 6.12
N ALA A 167 -7.52 -15.52 6.94
CA ALA A 167 -6.57 -16.31 7.70
C ALA A 167 -7.32 -17.25 8.64
N VAL A 168 -7.14 -18.53 8.42
CA VAL A 168 -7.53 -19.54 9.39
C VAL A 168 -6.51 -19.49 10.52
N SER A 169 -6.98 -19.56 11.77
CA SER A 169 -6.17 -19.34 12.96
C SER A 169 -4.82 -20.08 12.90
N TYR A 170 -3.78 -19.43 13.41
CA TYR A 170 -2.36 -19.85 13.43
C TYR A 170 -2.10 -21.30 13.90
N THR A 171 -3.03 -21.92 14.59
CA THR A 171 -2.96 -23.32 15.03
C THR A 171 -3.03 -24.35 13.91
N HIS A 172 -3.61 -24.03 12.77
CA HIS A 172 -3.68 -24.94 11.62
C HIS A 172 -2.43 -24.93 10.73
N LEU A 173 -1.71 -23.81 10.67
CA LEU A 173 -0.47 -23.73 9.89
C LEU A 173 0.67 -24.55 10.52
N ARG A 174 0.73 -24.69 11.86
CA ARG A 174 1.72 -25.55 12.53
C ARG A 174 1.51 -27.05 12.35
N ALA A 175 0.31 -27.50 12.05
CA ALA A 175 0.05 -28.94 11.90
C ALA A 175 0.63 -29.52 10.61
N HIS A 176 0.98 -28.71 9.62
CA HIS A 176 1.57 -29.16 8.34
C HIS A 176 3.09 -29.09 8.30
N GLU A 177 3.75 -28.40 9.24
CA GLU A 177 5.23 -28.33 9.30
C GLU A 177 5.88 -29.54 10.01
N THR A 178 5.11 -30.43 10.63
CA THR A 178 5.65 -31.58 11.39
C THR A 178 5.57 -32.92 10.64
N CYS A 179 5.21 -32.93 9.37
CA CYS A 179 5.15 -34.13 8.54
C CYS A 179 6.11 -34.05 7.35
N ALA A 180 7.39 -33.81 7.61
CA ALA A 180 8.49 -34.04 6.68
C ALA A 180 9.65 -34.74 7.37
#